data_42ebd72fd9534dc50f67503b3b7c7a23
#
_entry.id   42ebd72fd9534dc50f67503b3b7c7a23
#
_cell.length_a   1.000
_cell.length_b   1.000
_cell.length_c   1.000
_cell.angle_alpha   90.00
_cell.angle_beta   90.00
_cell.angle_gamma   90.00
#
_symmetry.space_group_name_H-M   'P 1'
#
loop_
_entity.id
_entity.type
_entity.pdbx_description
1 polymer ?
#
loop_
_entity_poly.entity_id
_entity_poly.type
_entity_poly.pdbx_seq_one_letter_code
_entity_poly.pdbx_strand_id
1 'polypeptide(L)'
;MTGAEKGFLLLTSKLGNPERKVLSAPQLRVLGQRMQNMAKPPVDRELECADLVALGYGEDFARRILALLEEEDLLAHYLKKGKNAGCIPVTRINPLYPQRLNERLGLEAPGCLWLKGNPDILRMRSVSLVGSRELRDSNREFTREVGRQAALQGYALVSGNARGADRAAQNACLEAGGYVISVVADELEKQPSHERILYISEDSFDEGFSAQRALSRNRCIHAWSDKTFVAQCSYEKGGTWDGSVKNLRFGWSELFCYDDESPAVKVLQQMGANTVGIHALRELDCIAPDTISFFE
;
A
#
# COMPACT_ATOMS: atom_id res chain seq x y z
N MET A 1 -13.34 -10.79 11.97
CA MET A 1 -13.97 -9.87 10.99
C MET A 1 -15.37 -9.54 11.47
N THR A 2 -15.69 -8.27 11.56
CA THR A 2 -17.02 -7.76 11.98
C THR A 2 -18.02 -7.80 10.82
N GLY A 3 -19.33 -7.64 11.11
CA GLY A 3 -20.37 -7.51 10.06
C GLY A 3 -20.11 -6.32 9.13
N ALA A 4 -19.63 -5.19 9.68
CA ALA A 4 -19.26 -4.01 8.89
C ALA A 4 -18.11 -4.30 7.91
N GLU A 5 -17.09 -5.05 8.32
CA GLU A 5 -15.99 -5.44 7.44
C GLU A 5 -16.44 -6.41 6.34
N LYS A 6 -17.36 -7.32 6.64
CA LYS A 6 -17.98 -8.21 5.63
C LYS A 6 -18.75 -7.40 4.61
N GLY A 7 -19.64 -6.51 5.03
CA GLY A 7 -20.37 -5.61 4.15
C GLY A 7 -19.46 -4.73 3.31
N PHE A 8 -18.35 -4.24 3.90
CA PHE A 8 -17.35 -3.49 3.15
C PHE A 8 -16.74 -4.33 2.01
N LEU A 9 -16.33 -5.57 2.28
CA LEU A 9 -15.77 -6.46 1.25
C LEU A 9 -16.81 -6.85 0.20
N LEU A 10 -18.05 -7.13 0.60
CA LEU A 10 -19.15 -7.41 -0.33
C LEU A 10 -19.35 -6.26 -1.31
N LEU A 11 -19.25 -5.03 -0.87
CA LEU A 11 -19.47 -3.85 -1.71
C LEU A 11 -18.24 -3.49 -2.59
N THR A 12 -17.02 -3.81 -2.16
CA THR A 12 -15.80 -3.27 -2.79
C THR A 12 -14.86 -4.30 -3.39
N SER A 13 -14.89 -5.56 -2.96
CA SER A 13 -13.96 -6.59 -3.43
C SER A 13 -14.51 -7.35 -4.63
N LYS A 14 -13.64 -7.68 -5.57
CA LYS A 14 -13.96 -8.56 -6.70
C LYS A 14 -14.22 -10.02 -6.28
N LEU A 15 -13.79 -10.44 -5.10
CA LEU A 15 -13.94 -11.80 -4.55
C LEU A 15 -13.50 -12.91 -5.53
N GLY A 16 -12.41 -12.66 -6.29
CA GLY A 16 -11.89 -13.59 -7.29
C GLY A 16 -12.66 -13.62 -8.63
N ASN A 17 -13.69 -12.80 -8.79
CA ASN A 17 -14.45 -12.67 -10.05
C ASN A 17 -14.20 -11.27 -10.68
N PRO A 18 -13.40 -11.17 -11.77
CA PRO A 18 -13.11 -9.89 -12.43
C PRO A 18 -14.34 -9.16 -12.95
N GLU A 19 -15.40 -9.89 -13.33
CA GLU A 19 -16.64 -9.33 -13.89
C GLU A 19 -17.56 -8.74 -12.82
N ARG A 20 -17.27 -8.95 -11.55
CA ARG A 20 -18.08 -8.44 -10.43
C ARG A 20 -18.09 -6.91 -10.43
N LYS A 21 -19.27 -6.31 -10.52
CA LYS A 21 -19.48 -4.85 -10.61
C LYS A 21 -19.56 -4.24 -9.20
N VAL A 22 -18.43 -4.12 -8.54
CA VAL A 22 -18.30 -3.54 -7.19
C VAL A 22 -18.46 -2.01 -7.18
N LEU A 23 -18.63 -1.42 -6.00
CA LEU A 23 -18.66 0.03 -5.84
C LEU A 23 -17.23 0.61 -5.95
N SER A 24 -17.12 1.73 -6.64
CA SER A 24 -15.88 2.53 -6.59
C SER A 24 -15.74 3.24 -5.24
N ALA A 25 -14.50 3.65 -4.90
CA ALA A 25 -14.25 4.38 -3.66
C ALA A 25 -15.10 5.65 -3.49
N PRO A 26 -15.32 6.50 -4.52
CA PRO A 26 -16.26 7.61 -4.43
C PRO A 26 -17.71 7.17 -4.16
N GLN A 27 -18.18 6.11 -4.84
CA GLN A 27 -19.53 5.59 -4.62
C GLN A 27 -19.73 5.09 -3.19
N LEU A 28 -18.75 4.33 -2.67
CA LEU A 28 -18.79 3.85 -1.29
C LEU A 28 -18.76 5.01 -0.28
N ARG A 29 -17.96 6.04 -0.52
CA ARG A 29 -17.92 7.24 0.33
C ARG A 29 -19.27 7.93 0.40
N VAL A 30 -19.92 8.15 -0.75
CA VAL A 30 -21.24 8.76 -0.82
C VAL A 30 -22.28 7.89 -0.12
N LEU A 31 -22.22 6.57 -0.30
CA LEU A 31 -23.11 5.63 0.40
C LEU A 31 -22.93 5.76 1.93
N GLY A 32 -21.70 5.73 2.43
CA GLY A 32 -21.42 5.87 3.87
C GLY A 32 -21.94 7.19 4.44
N GLN A 33 -21.73 8.32 3.73
CA GLN A 33 -22.23 9.63 4.14
C GLN A 33 -23.77 9.67 4.20
N ARG A 34 -24.45 9.13 3.19
CA ARG A 34 -25.92 9.06 3.17
C ARG A 34 -26.47 8.15 4.26
N MET A 35 -25.84 6.99 4.49
CA MET A 35 -26.24 6.07 5.55
C MET A 35 -26.10 6.68 6.95
N GLN A 36 -25.07 7.53 7.21
CA GLN A 36 -24.91 8.24 8.48
C GLN A 36 -26.07 9.22 8.76
N ASN A 37 -26.64 9.77 7.72
CA ASN A 37 -27.78 10.72 7.82
C ASN A 37 -29.14 10.00 7.87
N MET A 38 -29.16 8.69 7.73
CA MET A 38 -30.37 7.89 7.82
C MET A 38 -30.83 7.82 9.27
N ALA A 39 -32.12 8.12 9.53
CA ALA A 39 -32.71 7.84 10.80
C ALA A 39 -32.53 6.34 11.13
N LYS A 40 -31.98 6.01 12.31
CA LYS A 40 -31.82 4.61 12.70
C LYS A 40 -33.18 3.92 12.63
N PRO A 41 -33.30 2.82 11.92
CA PRO A 41 -34.54 2.07 11.91
C PRO A 41 -34.86 1.64 13.36
N PRO A 42 -36.13 1.70 13.78
CA PRO A 42 -36.54 1.37 15.14
C PRO A 42 -36.40 -0.11 15.49
N VAL A 43 -36.03 -0.95 14.55
CA VAL A 43 -35.86 -2.41 14.68
C VAL A 43 -34.68 -2.84 13.81
N ASP A 44 -33.92 -3.82 14.26
CA ASP A 44 -32.95 -4.54 13.44
C ASP A 44 -33.68 -5.28 12.31
N ARG A 45 -33.74 -4.67 11.15
CA ARG A 45 -34.25 -5.25 9.94
C ARG A 45 -33.22 -5.15 8.81
N GLU A 46 -33.35 -6.02 7.84
CA GLU A 46 -32.52 -5.98 6.65
C GLU A 46 -32.76 -4.70 5.84
N LEU A 47 -31.71 -4.24 5.16
CA LEU A 47 -31.75 -3.09 4.25
C LEU A 47 -32.58 -3.44 3.02
N GLU A 48 -33.57 -2.62 2.69
CA GLU A 48 -34.43 -2.81 1.53
C GLU A 48 -34.13 -1.79 0.43
N CYS A 49 -34.63 -2.09 -0.79
CA CYS A 49 -34.52 -1.19 -1.95
C CYS A 49 -35.10 0.19 -1.66
N ALA A 50 -36.28 0.21 -0.99
CA ALA A 50 -36.94 1.44 -0.60
C ALA A 50 -36.10 2.36 0.29
N ASP A 51 -35.27 1.80 1.17
CA ASP A 51 -34.39 2.57 2.03
C ASP A 51 -33.31 3.30 1.23
N LEU A 52 -32.71 2.61 0.27
CA LEU A 52 -31.70 3.20 -0.61
C LEU A 52 -32.30 4.24 -1.56
N VAL A 53 -33.52 4.00 -2.05
CA VAL A 53 -34.27 4.99 -2.85
C VAL A 53 -34.57 6.23 -2.01
N ALA A 54 -34.99 6.07 -0.76
CA ALA A 54 -35.20 7.19 0.17
C ALA A 54 -33.95 7.98 0.45
N LEU A 55 -32.76 7.36 0.35
CA LEU A 55 -31.46 8.03 0.41
C LEU A 55 -31.06 8.73 -0.91
N GLY A 56 -31.94 8.72 -1.93
CA GLY A 56 -31.74 9.41 -3.21
C GLY A 56 -30.94 8.60 -4.24
N TYR A 57 -30.95 7.25 -4.16
CA TYR A 57 -30.42 6.39 -5.22
C TYR A 57 -31.49 6.01 -6.21
N GLY A 58 -31.14 5.85 -7.48
CA GLY A 58 -32.02 5.23 -8.46
C GLY A 58 -32.22 3.73 -8.16
N GLU A 59 -33.37 3.17 -8.51
CA GLU A 59 -33.70 1.78 -8.22
C GLU A 59 -32.68 0.76 -8.70
N ASP A 60 -32.13 0.92 -9.92
CA ASP A 60 -31.13 -0.01 -10.47
C ASP A 60 -29.86 -0.04 -9.64
N PHE A 61 -29.43 1.13 -9.15
CA PHE A 61 -28.25 1.21 -8.29
C PHE A 61 -28.53 0.65 -6.90
N ALA A 62 -29.73 0.89 -6.35
CA ALA A 62 -30.18 0.33 -5.09
C ALA A 62 -30.24 -1.21 -5.16
N ARG A 63 -30.84 -1.77 -6.20
CA ARG A 63 -30.85 -3.23 -6.43
C ARG A 63 -29.46 -3.81 -6.57
N ARG A 64 -28.53 -3.10 -7.24
CA ARG A 64 -27.14 -3.54 -7.34
C ARG A 64 -26.43 -3.58 -5.98
N ILE A 65 -26.65 -2.59 -5.10
CA ILE A 65 -26.11 -2.60 -3.73
C ILE A 65 -26.62 -3.82 -2.97
N LEU A 66 -27.92 -4.09 -3.00
CA LEU A 66 -28.52 -5.23 -2.31
C LEU A 66 -27.99 -6.56 -2.85
N ALA A 67 -27.95 -6.73 -4.17
CA ALA A 67 -27.41 -7.94 -4.80
C ALA A 67 -25.95 -8.21 -4.39
N LEU A 68 -25.12 -7.16 -4.25
CA LEU A 68 -23.77 -7.30 -3.75
C LEU A 68 -23.73 -7.75 -2.27
N LEU A 69 -24.65 -7.28 -1.45
CA LEU A 69 -24.73 -7.62 -0.01
C LEU A 69 -25.25 -9.05 0.20
N GLU A 70 -26.07 -9.57 -0.69
CA GLU A 70 -26.62 -10.92 -0.65
C GLU A 70 -25.58 -12.02 -0.98
N GLU A 71 -24.42 -11.66 -1.55
CA GLU A 71 -23.38 -12.63 -1.95
C GLU A 71 -22.52 -13.14 -0.77
N GLU A 72 -23.11 -13.37 0.41
CA GLU A 72 -22.40 -13.80 1.62
C GLU A 72 -21.69 -15.15 1.45
N ASP A 73 -22.31 -16.08 0.73
CA ASP A 73 -21.71 -17.40 0.45
C ASP A 73 -20.44 -17.29 -0.42
N LEU A 74 -20.48 -16.39 -1.42
CA LEU A 74 -19.30 -16.09 -2.24
C LEU A 74 -18.18 -15.51 -1.38
N LEU A 75 -18.51 -14.55 -0.51
CA LEU A 75 -17.54 -13.97 0.42
C LEU A 75 -16.96 -15.02 1.37
N ALA A 76 -17.84 -15.87 1.96
CA ALA A 76 -17.40 -16.93 2.88
C ALA A 76 -16.44 -17.91 2.19
N HIS A 77 -16.77 -18.30 0.96
CA HIS A 77 -15.92 -19.18 0.14
C HIS A 77 -14.55 -18.51 -0.13
N TYR A 78 -14.55 -17.25 -0.56
CA TYR A 78 -13.32 -16.50 -0.86
C TYR A 78 -12.43 -16.30 0.37
N LEU A 79 -13.03 -15.96 1.51
CA LEU A 79 -12.31 -15.84 2.79
C LEU A 79 -11.70 -17.17 3.23
N LYS A 80 -12.43 -18.29 3.06
CA LYS A 80 -11.92 -19.64 3.34
C LYS A 80 -10.75 -20.00 2.44
N LYS A 81 -10.83 -19.70 1.14
CA LYS A 81 -9.73 -19.87 0.19
C LYS A 81 -8.48 -19.10 0.64
N GLY A 82 -8.64 -17.80 0.96
CA GLY A 82 -7.56 -16.95 1.46
C GLY A 82 -6.92 -17.52 2.74
N LYS A 83 -7.75 -17.90 3.73
CA LYS A 83 -7.28 -18.49 4.98
C LYS A 83 -6.47 -19.78 4.75
N ASN A 84 -6.92 -20.65 3.85
CA ASN A 84 -6.20 -21.88 3.50
C ASN A 84 -4.83 -21.60 2.85
N ALA A 85 -4.70 -20.48 2.13
CA ALA A 85 -3.44 -19.99 1.56
C ALA A 85 -2.57 -19.20 2.56
N GLY A 86 -3.01 -19.07 3.81
CA GLY A 86 -2.35 -18.27 4.84
C GLY A 86 -2.51 -16.76 4.64
N CYS A 87 -3.51 -16.34 3.86
CA CYS A 87 -3.80 -14.94 3.56
C CYS A 87 -5.00 -14.45 4.38
N ILE A 88 -4.87 -13.29 5.02
CA ILE A 88 -5.93 -12.67 5.82
C ILE A 88 -6.23 -11.26 5.31
N PRO A 89 -7.50 -10.85 5.20
CA PRO A 89 -7.85 -9.51 4.79
C PRO A 89 -7.85 -8.53 5.96
N VAL A 90 -7.38 -7.31 5.71
CA VAL A 90 -7.46 -6.16 6.60
C VAL A 90 -8.09 -5.01 5.81
N THR A 91 -9.36 -4.74 6.09
CA THR A 91 -10.12 -3.68 5.41
C THR A 91 -9.76 -2.29 5.94
N ARG A 92 -10.03 -1.23 5.19
CA ARG A 92 -9.79 0.17 5.61
C ARG A 92 -10.47 0.56 6.92
N ILE A 93 -11.50 -0.16 7.33
CA ILE A 93 -12.23 0.08 8.58
C ILE A 93 -11.75 -0.80 9.73
N ASN A 94 -10.76 -1.67 9.49
CA ASN A 94 -10.13 -2.48 10.52
C ASN A 94 -9.08 -1.67 11.29
N PRO A 95 -9.01 -1.78 12.63
CA PRO A 95 -8.00 -1.07 13.43
C PRO A 95 -6.54 -1.43 13.11
N LEU A 96 -6.27 -2.59 12.47
CA LEU A 96 -4.94 -2.99 12.03
C LEU A 96 -4.53 -2.34 10.69
N TYR A 97 -5.47 -1.72 9.98
CA TYR A 97 -5.15 -1.07 8.71
C TYR A 97 -4.19 0.10 8.95
N PRO A 98 -3.08 0.22 8.18
CA PRO A 98 -2.14 1.31 8.36
C PRO A 98 -2.80 2.67 8.11
N GLN A 99 -3.06 3.41 9.16
CA GLN A 99 -3.80 4.68 9.08
C GLN A 99 -3.13 5.68 8.15
N ARG A 100 -1.79 5.69 8.12
CA ARG A 100 -1.01 6.54 7.20
C ARG A 100 -1.39 6.35 5.72
N LEU A 101 -1.75 5.14 5.29
CA LEU A 101 -2.24 4.92 3.94
C LEU A 101 -3.57 5.64 3.69
N ASN A 102 -4.49 5.61 4.67
CA ASN A 102 -5.75 6.35 4.57
C ASN A 102 -5.53 7.85 4.52
N GLU A 103 -4.65 8.37 5.37
CA GLU A 103 -4.36 9.80 5.48
C GLU A 103 -3.70 10.35 4.22
N ARG A 104 -2.70 9.63 3.70
CA ARG A 104 -1.87 10.09 2.57
C ARG A 104 -2.47 9.82 1.20
N LEU A 105 -3.14 8.68 1.05
CA LEU A 105 -3.74 8.29 -0.24
C LEU A 105 -5.23 8.67 -0.35
N GLY A 106 -5.90 8.97 0.75
CA GLY A 106 -7.30 9.35 0.73
C GLY A 106 -8.18 8.31 0.03
N LEU A 107 -8.90 8.71 -1.02
CA LEU A 107 -9.76 7.80 -1.79
C LEU A 107 -8.98 6.76 -2.62
N GLU A 108 -7.70 7.00 -2.87
CA GLU A 108 -6.84 6.07 -3.60
C GLU A 108 -6.22 4.99 -2.70
N ALA A 109 -6.40 5.07 -1.38
CA ALA A 109 -5.94 4.01 -0.48
C ALA A 109 -6.69 2.70 -0.79
N PRO A 110 -5.98 1.54 -0.80
CA PRO A 110 -6.60 0.24 -1.03
C PRO A 110 -7.80 0.00 -0.10
N GLY A 111 -8.89 -0.52 -0.63
CA GLY A 111 -10.06 -0.87 0.16
C GLY A 111 -9.79 -2.00 1.15
N CYS A 112 -8.93 -2.91 0.76
CA CYS A 112 -8.49 -4.05 1.57
C CYS A 112 -7.01 -4.33 1.29
N LEU A 113 -6.27 -4.63 2.34
CA LEU A 113 -4.94 -5.22 2.25
C LEU A 113 -5.05 -6.71 2.61
N TRP A 114 -4.55 -7.57 1.74
CA TRP A 114 -4.38 -8.98 2.05
C TRP A 114 -2.97 -9.21 2.57
N LEU A 115 -2.86 -9.88 3.71
CA LEU A 115 -1.63 -10.11 4.45
C LEU A 115 -1.25 -11.58 4.45
N LYS A 116 0.03 -11.89 4.27
CA LYS A 116 0.60 -13.23 4.46
C LYS A 116 1.90 -13.11 5.27
N GLY A 117 1.91 -13.69 6.46
CA GLY A 117 3.01 -13.59 7.43
C GLY A 117 2.56 -13.01 8.77
N ASN A 118 3.49 -12.49 9.56
CA ASN A 118 3.19 -11.94 10.88
C ASN A 118 2.63 -10.51 10.80
N PRO A 119 1.34 -10.27 11.16
CA PRO A 119 0.73 -8.95 11.09
C PRO A 119 1.28 -7.95 12.11
N ASP A 120 1.98 -8.38 13.17
CA ASP A 120 2.56 -7.47 14.16
C ASP A 120 3.65 -6.57 13.54
N ILE A 121 4.23 -6.97 12.40
CA ILE A 121 5.20 -6.16 11.66
C ILE A 121 4.57 -4.84 11.16
N LEU A 122 3.23 -4.78 10.98
CA LEU A 122 2.52 -3.55 10.63
C LEU A 122 2.68 -2.41 11.65
N ARG A 123 2.97 -2.75 12.90
CA ARG A 123 3.09 -1.78 14.00
C ARG A 123 4.50 -1.21 14.13
N MET A 124 5.47 -1.75 13.41
CA MET A 124 6.85 -1.28 13.48
C MET A 124 7.00 0.09 12.80
N ARG A 125 7.94 0.87 13.30
CA ARG A 125 8.47 2.03 12.56
C ARG A 125 9.05 1.51 11.24
N SER A 126 8.92 2.27 10.18
CA SER A 126 9.35 1.79 8.87
C SER A 126 10.01 2.86 8.02
N VAL A 127 10.86 2.41 7.12
CA VAL A 127 11.41 3.20 6.02
C VAL A 127 11.12 2.50 4.71
N SER A 128 10.80 3.25 3.67
CA SER A 128 10.51 2.72 2.34
C SER A 128 11.72 2.81 1.42
N LEU A 129 11.88 1.83 0.54
CA LEU A 129 12.88 1.86 -0.51
C LEU A 129 12.26 1.47 -1.85
N VAL A 130 12.57 2.25 -2.86
CA VAL A 130 12.25 2.01 -4.27
C VAL A 130 13.49 2.15 -5.14
N GLY A 131 13.51 1.47 -6.29
CA GLY A 131 14.66 1.60 -7.19
C GLY A 131 14.55 0.75 -8.45
N SER A 132 15.51 0.92 -9.33
CA SER A 132 15.59 0.21 -10.61
C SER A 132 15.78 -1.30 -10.43
N ARG A 133 15.33 -2.06 -11.44
CA ARG A 133 15.58 -3.50 -11.52
C ARG A 133 17.04 -3.83 -11.83
N GLU A 134 17.76 -2.89 -12.41
CA GLU A 134 19.20 -2.95 -12.71
C GLU A 134 19.90 -1.81 -11.97
N LEU A 135 20.87 -2.15 -11.17
CA LEU A 135 21.61 -1.22 -10.32
C LEU A 135 23.07 -1.15 -10.74
N ARG A 136 23.61 0.07 -10.77
CA ARG A 136 25.05 0.31 -10.77
C ARG A 136 25.63 -0.14 -9.43
N ASP A 137 26.91 -0.40 -9.35
CA ASP A 137 27.55 -0.96 -8.15
C ASP A 137 27.39 -0.04 -6.94
N SER A 138 27.63 1.27 -7.08
CA SER A 138 27.44 2.24 -5.99
C SER A 138 25.99 2.31 -5.52
N ASN A 139 25.01 2.28 -6.46
CA ASN A 139 23.60 2.27 -6.11
C ASN A 139 23.18 0.96 -5.43
N ARG A 140 23.81 -0.16 -5.78
CA ARG A 140 23.62 -1.46 -5.12
C ARG A 140 24.13 -1.43 -3.69
N GLU A 141 25.32 -0.84 -3.47
CA GLU A 141 25.87 -0.67 -2.13
C GLU A 141 24.96 0.19 -1.26
N PHE A 142 24.54 1.36 -1.75
CA PHE A 142 23.56 2.19 -1.07
C PHE A 142 22.27 1.41 -0.74
N THR A 143 21.74 0.67 -1.70
CA THR A 143 20.51 -0.13 -1.53
C THR A 143 20.65 -1.14 -0.40
N ARG A 144 21.76 -1.88 -0.36
CA ARG A 144 22.06 -2.85 0.70
C ARG A 144 22.22 -2.17 2.05
N GLU A 145 22.89 -1.01 2.07
CA GLU A 145 23.06 -0.25 3.30
C GLU A 145 21.76 0.27 3.87
N VAL A 146 20.82 0.76 3.04
CA VAL A 146 19.45 1.12 3.52
C VAL A 146 18.79 -0.07 4.20
N GLY A 147 18.83 -1.25 3.58
CA GLY A 147 18.25 -2.46 4.18
C GLY A 147 18.92 -2.85 5.49
N ARG A 148 20.24 -2.84 5.53
CA ARG A 148 21.03 -3.16 6.72
C ARG A 148 20.76 -2.18 7.86
N GLN A 149 20.74 -0.89 7.57
CA GLN A 149 20.51 0.15 8.57
C GLN A 149 19.06 0.18 9.07
N ALA A 150 18.09 -0.13 8.22
CA ALA A 150 16.72 -0.34 8.68
C ALA A 150 16.67 -1.41 9.78
N ALA A 151 17.32 -2.55 9.57
CA ALA A 151 17.37 -3.63 10.55
C ALA A 151 18.08 -3.20 11.85
N LEU A 152 19.27 -2.62 11.75
CA LEU A 152 20.10 -2.24 12.91
C LEU A 152 19.47 -1.16 13.78
N GLN A 153 18.64 -0.29 13.19
CA GLN A 153 17.97 0.81 13.88
C GLN A 153 16.50 0.49 14.23
N GLY A 154 16.08 -0.79 14.10
CA GLY A 154 14.75 -1.25 14.53
C GLY A 154 13.59 -0.83 13.63
N TYR A 155 13.87 -0.51 12.36
CA TYR A 155 12.84 -0.24 11.36
C TYR A 155 12.47 -1.49 10.56
N ALA A 156 11.21 -1.62 10.21
CA ALA A 156 10.81 -2.50 9.12
C ALA A 156 11.13 -1.83 7.77
N LEU A 157 11.75 -2.58 6.86
CA LEU A 157 11.97 -2.13 5.49
C LEU A 157 10.72 -2.37 4.66
N VAL A 158 10.20 -1.33 4.03
CA VAL A 158 9.06 -1.43 3.10
C VAL A 158 9.56 -1.33 1.67
N SER A 159 9.27 -2.33 0.85
CA SER A 159 9.57 -2.26 -0.59
C SER A 159 8.65 -3.18 -1.40
N GLY A 160 8.87 -3.24 -2.69
CA GLY A 160 8.17 -4.15 -3.58
C GLY A 160 8.64 -5.60 -3.47
N ASN A 161 8.65 -6.41 -4.37
CA ASN A 161 9.31 -7.72 -4.42
C ASN A 161 10.00 -7.90 -5.79
N ALA A 162 10.30 -6.79 -6.44
CA ALA A 162 10.90 -6.80 -7.76
C ALA A 162 12.39 -7.16 -7.71
N ARG A 163 12.91 -7.66 -8.81
CA ARG A 163 14.35 -7.83 -9.01
C ARG A 163 15.05 -6.48 -8.88
N GLY A 164 16.31 -6.50 -8.45
CA GLY A 164 17.14 -5.30 -8.34
C GLY A 164 17.06 -4.66 -6.96
N ALA A 165 16.69 -3.38 -6.87
CA ALA A 165 16.71 -2.62 -5.63
C ALA A 165 15.90 -3.27 -4.51
N ASP A 166 14.65 -3.65 -4.79
CA ASP A 166 13.76 -4.21 -3.77
C ASP A 166 14.39 -5.44 -3.10
N ARG A 167 14.78 -6.44 -3.90
CA ARG A 167 15.38 -7.68 -3.37
C ARG A 167 16.74 -7.46 -2.71
N ALA A 168 17.58 -6.56 -3.26
CA ALA A 168 18.87 -6.28 -2.67
C ALA A 168 18.75 -5.67 -1.26
N ALA A 169 17.80 -4.75 -1.07
CA ALA A 169 17.53 -4.14 0.22
C ALA A 169 16.87 -5.14 1.20
N GLN A 170 15.88 -5.91 0.73
CA GLN A 170 15.19 -6.92 1.56
C GLN A 170 16.17 -7.97 2.08
N ASN A 171 17.04 -8.50 1.20
CA ASN A 171 18.05 -9.49 1.60
C ASN A 171 19.01 -8.92 2.66
N ALA A 172 19.54 -7.71 2.44
CA ALA A 172 20.43 -7.07 3.40
C ALA A 172 19.75 -6.78 4.76
N CYS A 173 18.47 -6.41 4.74
CA CYS A 173 17.66 -6.24 5.95
C CYS A 173 17.51 -7.56 6.71
N LEU A 174 17.18 -8.63 6.02
CA LEU A 174 17.00 -9.97 6.61
C LEU A 174 18.32 -10.56 7.12
N GLU A 175 19.42 -10.42 6.36
CA GLU A 175 20.78 -10.81 6.76
C GLU A 175 21.21 -10.11 8.06
N ALA A 176 20.79 -8.85 8.26
CA ALA A 176 21.04 -8.10 9.48
C ALA A 176 20.02 -8.36 10.61
N GLY A 177 19.12 -9.34 10.44
CA GLY A 177 18.12 -9.73 11.45
C GLY A 177 16.85 -8.88 11.47
N GLY A 178 16.64 -8.00 10.50
CA GLY A 178 15.51 -7.08 10.43
C GLY A 178 14.22 -7.69 9.90
N TYR A 179 13.19 -6.85 9.79
CA TYR A 179 11.86 -7.18 9.32
C TYR A 179 11.52 -6.46 8.02
N VAL A 180 10.76 -7.11 7.17
CA VAL A 180 10.39 -6.61 5.84
C VAL A 180 8.87 -6.59 5.68
N ILE A 181 8.35 -5.49 5.16
CA ILE A 181 7.00 -5.38 4.60
C ILE A 181 7.17 -5.38 3.07
N SER A 182 6.77 -6.48 2.45
CA SER A 182 6.91 -6.69 1.01
C SER A 182 5.56 -6.49 0.31
N VAL A 183 5.36 -5.32 -0.31
CA VAL A 183 4.13 -5.02 -1.05
C VAL A 183 4.23 -5.64 -2.43
N VAL A 184 3.47 -6.71 -2.69
CA VAL A 184 3.55 -7.49 -3.93
C VAL A 184 2.50 -7.08 -4.96
N ALA A 185 2.81 -7.29 -6.24
CA ALA A 185 1.89 -7.02 -7.36
C ALA A 185 1.49 -8.32 -8.11
N ASP A 186 1.89 -9.45 -7.59
CA ASP A 186 1.59 -10.80 -8.06
C ASP A 186 0.77 -11.56 -7.01
N GLU A 187 0.51 -12.84 -7.24
CA GLU A 187 -0.29 -13.67 -6.34
C GLU A 187 0.35 -13.77 -4.96
N LEU A 188 -0.33 -13.20 -3.97
CA LEU A 188 0.10 -13.25 -2.57
C LEU A 188 0.10 -14.69 -2.05
N GLU A 189 -0.88 -15.50 -2.48
CA GLU A 189 -0.99 -16.90 -2.06
C GLU A 189 0.25 -17.74 -2.40
N LYS A 190 0.97 -17.39 -3.47
CA LYS A 190 2.20 -18.06 -3.92
C LYS A 190 3.47 -17.58 -3.21
N GLN A 191 3.41 -16.49 -2.42
CA GLN A 191 4.58 -16.03 -1.70
C GLN A 191 4.99 -17.05 -0.62
N PRO A 192 6.30 -17.28 -0.42
CA PRO A 192 6.77 -18.21 0.62
C PRO A 192 6.46 -17.65 2.01
N SER A 193 6.23 -18.54 2.97
CA SER A 193 6.12 -18.13 4.37
C SER A 193 7.50 -17.82 4.93
N HIS A 194 7.63 -16.69 5.64
CA HIS A 194 8.86 -16.28 6.30
C HIS A 194 8.53 -15.51 7.58
N GLU A 195 9.18 -15.82 8.70
CA GLU A 195 8.86 -15.26 10.01
C GLU A 195 9.07 -13.74 10.12
N ARG A 196 10.02 -13.19 9.34
CA ARG A 196 10.40 -11.78 9.35
C ARG A 196 9.96 -11.02 8.10
N ILE A 197 9.11 -11.61 7.25
CA ILE A 197 8.53 -10.93 6.10
C ILE A 197 7.02 -10.95 6.24
N LEU A 198 6.41 -9.76 6.15
CA LEU A 198 4.99 -9.59 5.92
C LEU A 198 4.77 -9.25 4.46
N TYR A 199 4.21 -10.17 3.69
CA TYR A 199 3.78 -9.91 2.33
C TYR A 199 2.40 -9.27 2.33
N ILE A 200 2.21 -8.28 1.46
CA ILE A 200 0.96 -7.52 1.35
C ILE A 200 0.57 -7.38 -0.11
N SER A 201 -0.69 -7.63 -0.41
CA SER A 201 -1.30 -7.36 -1.72
C SER A 201 -2.51 -6.45 -1.57
N GLU A 202 -2.73 -5.55 -2.54
CA GLU A 202 -3.91 -4.69 -2.61
C GLU A 202 -5.10 -5.49 -3.12
N ASP A 203 -6.25 -5.34 -2.46
CA ASP A 203 -7.59 -5.76 -2.89
C ASP A 203 -7.81 -7.25 -3.21
N SER A 204 -6.76 -8.05 -3.44
CA SER A 204 -6.84 -9.48 -3.78
C SER A 204 -5.60 -10.24 -3.32
N PHE A 205 -5.73 -11.52 -2.99
CA PHE A 205 -4.60 -12.40 -2.66
C PHE A 205 -4.22 -13.37 -3.79
N ASP A 206 -5.10 -13.59 -4.76
CA ASP A 206 -5.00 -14.58 -5.82
C ASP A 206 -4.86 -13.99 -7.24
N GLU A 207 -4.81 -12.67 -7.35
CA GLU A 207 -4.69 -11.98 -8.64
C GLU A 207 -3.24 -11.95 -9.11
N GLY A 208 -3.02 -12.33 -10.37
CA GLY A 208 -1.71 -12.41 -11.00
C GLY A 208 -1.05 -11.04 -11.24
N PHE A 209 0.22 -11.10 -11.61
CA PHE A 209 1.00 -9.90 -11.95
C PHE A 209 0.41 -9.16 -13.14
N SER A 210 0.33 -7.83 -13.00
CA SER A 210 0.18 -6.91 -14.13
C SER A 210 1.03 -5.66 -13.93
N ALA A 211 1.40 -5.01 -15.04
CA ALA A 211 2.13 -3.74 -14.98
C ALA A 211 1.32 -2.66 -14.26
N GLN A 212 0.00 -2.66 -14.45
CA GLN A 212 -0.91 -1.74 -13.78
C GLN A 212 -0.92 -1.95 -12.26
N ARG A 213 -0.98 -3.21 -11.78
CA ARG A 213 -0.88 -3.52 -10.36
C ARG A 213 0.45 -3.10 -9.78
N ALA A 214 1.55 -3.34 -10.51
CA ALA A 214 2.89 -2.94 -10.09
C ALA A 214 3.03 -1.41 -9.94
N LEU A 215 2.44 -0.63 -10.85
CA LEU A 215 2.41 0.83 -10.76
C LEU A 215 1.49 1.31 -9.63
N SER A 216 0.31 0.68 -9.49
CA SER A 216 -0.65 1.00 -8.45
C SER A 216 -0.03 0.81 -7.06
N ARG A 217 0.58 -0.34 -6.79
CA ARG A 217 1.13 -0.64 -5.46
C ARG A 217 2.31 0.26 -5.06
N ASN A 218 3.01 0.89 -6.02
CA ASN A 218 4.11 1.80 -5.70
C ASN A 218 3.65 2.97 -4.84
N ARG A 219 2.43 3.49 -5.04
CA ARG A 219 1.87 4.53 -4.16
C ARG A 219 1.79 4.07 -2.70
N CYS A 220 1.46 2.79 -2.46
CA CYS A 220 1.43 2.23 -1.11
C CYS A 220 2.82 2.19 -0.49
N ILE A 221 3.86 1.83 -1.24
CA ILE A 221 5.24 1.83 -0.75
C ILE A 221 5.66 3.25 -0.33
N HIS A 222 5.42 4.25 -1.19
CA HIS A 222 5.74 5.64 -0.88
C HIS A 222 4.93 6.19 0.30
N ALA A 223 3.64 5.86 0.38
CA ALA A 223 2.76 6.36 1.44
C ALA A 223 2.91 5.62 2.79
N TRP A 224 3.67 4.51 2.82
CA TRP A 224 3.77 3.67 4.02
C TRP A 224 4.61 4.28 5.13
N SER A 225 5.75 4.82 4.78
CA SER A 225 6.75 5.33 5.72
C SER A 225 6.87 6.85 5.66
N ASP A 226 7.45 7.47 6.68
CA ASP A 226 7.72 8.91 6.66
C ASP A 226 8.84 9.25 5.66
N LYS A 227 9.78 8.31 5.47
CA LYS A 227 10.94 8.47 4.59
C LYS A 227 10.94 7.39 3.51
N THR A 228 11.07 7.81 2.27
CA THR A 228 11.26 6.92 1.11
C THR A 228 12.62 7.18 0.48
N PHE A 229 13.43 6.14 0.39
CA PHE A 229 14.72 6.16 -0.28
C PHE A 229 14.60 5.72 -1.72
N VAL A 230 15.17 6.48 -2.64
CA VAL A 230 15.27 6.14 -4.07
C VAL A 230 16.71 5.72 -4.36
N ALA A 231 16.91 4.41 -4.57
CA ALA A 231 18.25 3.87 -4.79
C ALA A 231 18.81 4.22 -6.18
N GLN A 232 17.99 4.15 -7.20
CA GLN A 232 18.31 4.52 -8.58
C GLN A 232 17.02 4.64 -9.39
N CYS A 233 16.93 5.62 -10.25
CA CYS A 233 15.85 5.72 -11.23
C CYS A 233 16.38 6.21 -12.58
N SER A 234 15.58 6.00 -13.63
CA SER A 234 15.88 6.51 -14.97
C SER A 234 14.97 7.70 -15.24
N TYR A 235 15.53 8.78 -15.77
CA TYR A 235 14.78 9.99 -16.11
C TYR A 235 13.60 9.69 -17.06
N GLU A 236 12.42 10.11 -16.66
CA GLU A 236 11.14 9.93 -17.36
C GLU A 236 10.80 8.47 -17.73
N LYS A 237 11.39 7.48 -17.06
CA LYS A 237 11.17 6.06 -17.39
C LYS A 237 10.96 5.20 -16.15
N GLY A 238 9.95 4.33 -16.23
CA GLY A 238 9.72 3.25 -15.29
C GLY A 238 9.00 3.65 -14.01
N GLY A 239 8.59 2.64 -13.25
CA GLY A 239 7.73 2.81 -12.08
C GLY A 239 8.40 3.54 -10.92
N THR A 240 9.73 3.51 -10.81
CA THR A 240 10.45 4.26 -9.78
C THR A 240 10.37 5.76 -10.03
N TRP A 241 10.58 6.20 -11.28
CA TRP A 241 10.43 7.60 -11.66
C TRP A 241 8.99 8.09 -11.45
N ASP A 242 8.00 7.38 -12.02
CA ASP A 242 6.59 7.74 -11.91
C ASP A 242 6.12 7.83 -10.44
N GLY A 243 6.51 6.84 -9.63
CA GLY A 243 6.20 6.83 -8.19
C GLY A 243 6.86 7.97 -7.42
N SER A 244 8.12 8.30 -7.73
CA SER A 244 8.85 9.41 -7.09
C SER A 244 8.24 10.77 -7.42
N VAL A 245 7.91 11.01 -8.69
CA VAL A 245 7.24 12.25 -9.15
C VAL A 245 5.87 12.40 -8.48
N LYS A 246 5.09 11.32 -8.42
CA LYS A 246 3.79 11.34 -7.72
C LYS A 246 3.96 11.59 -6.23
N ASN A 247 4.95 10.96 -5.59
CA ASN A 247 5.23 11.19 -4.18
C ASN A 247 5.51 12.68 -3.90
N LEU A 248 6.38 13.31 -4.68
CA LEU A 248 6.67 14.74 -4.55
C LEU A 248 5.43 15.62 -4.79
N ARG A 249 4.63 15.27 -5.80
CA ARG A 249 3.41 16.01 -6.14
C ARG A 249 2.35 15.96 -5.04
N PHE A 250 2.19 14.81 -4.39
CA PHE A 250 1.12 14.57 -3.42
C PHE A 250 1.61 14.61 -1.96
N GLY A 251 2.92 14.71 -1.72
CA GLY A 251 3.48 14.80 -0.38
C GLY A 251 3.27 13.55 0.46
N TRP A 252 3.33 12.35 -0.13
CA TRP A 252 3.06 11.11 0.62
C TRP A 252 4.12 10.81 1.67
N SER A 253 5.40 11.06 1.37
CA SER A 253 6.54 10.92 2.28
C SER A 253 7.68 11.84 1.87
N GLU A 254 8.61 12.08 2.78
CA GLU A 254 9.89 12.71 2.46
C GLU A 254 10.70 11.81 1.52
N LEU A 255 11.15 12.37 0.40
CA LEU A 255 11.86 11.62 -0.64
C LEU A 255 13.36 11.92 -0.58
N PHE A 256 14.16 10.87 -0.40
CA PHE A 256 15.62 10.93 -0.33
C PHE A 256 16.22 10.09 -1.45
N CYS A 257 16.83 10.74 -2.43
CA CYS A 257 17.52 10.08 -3.54
C CYS A 257 18.98 9.84 -3.19
N TYR A 258 19.50 8.64 -3.51
CA TYR A 258 20.93 8.44 -3.46
C TYR A 258 21.62 9.41 -4.42
N ASP A 259 22.60 10.16 -3.91
CA ASP A 259 23.34 11.13 -4.70
C ASP A 259 24.31 10.41 -5.63
N ASP A 260 23.82 10.04 -6.80
CA ASP A 260 24.55 9.36 -7.85
C ASP A 260 24.86 10.27 -9.05
N GLU A 261 24.63 11.57 -8.88
CA GLU A 261 24.84 12.63 -9.87
C GLU A 261 24.09 12.43 -11.20
N SER A 262 23.16 11.48 -11.25
CA SER A 262 22.41 11.19 -12.47
C SER A 262 21.43 12.33 -12.82
N PRO A 263 21.11 12.50 -14.12
CA PRO A 263 20.13 13.48 -14.55
C PRO A 263 18.76 13.29 -13.84
N ALA A 264 18.40 12.06 -13.58
CA ALA A 264 17.14 11.75 -12.88
C ALA A 264 17.13 12.30 -11.45
N VAL A 265 18.20 12.10 -10.69
CA VAL A 265 18.31 12.62 -9.32
C VAL A 265 18.32 14.14 -9.32
N LYS A 266 19.06 14.79 -10.23
CA LYS A 266 19.09 16.26 -10.35
C LYS A 266 17.70 16.86 -10.61
N VAL A 267 16.91 16.22 -11.46
CA VAL A 267 15.54 16.69 -11.73
C VAL A 267 14.62 16.44 -10.55
N LEU A 268 14.70 15.27 -9.88
CA LEU A 268 13.90 15.02 -8.68
C LEU A 268 14.25 16.03 -7.56
N GLN A 269 15.52 16.39 -7.42
CA GLN A 269 15.96 17.41 -6.47
C GLN A 269 15.37 18.79 -6.79
N GLN A 270 15.36 19.20 -8.06
CA GLN A 270 14.69 20.41 -8.49
C GLN A 270 13.16 20.40 -8.22
N MET A 271 12.57 19.21 -8.17
CA MET A 271 11.15 19.01 -7.83
C MET A 271 10.90 18.92 -6.32
N GLY A 272 11.94 19.00 -5.46
CA GLY A 272 11.83 18.97 -4.01
C GLY A 272 12.25 17.67 -3.33
N ALA A 273 12.89 16.74 -4.04
CA ALA A 273 13.53 15.60 -3.38
C ALA A 273 14.83 16.04 -2.71
N ASN A 274 15.17 15.38 -1.60
CA ASN A 274 16.45 15.54 -0.95
C ASN A 274 17.47 14.54 -1.52
N THR A 275 18.76 14.83 -1.41
CA THR A 275 19.83 13.87 -1.71
C THR A 275 20.44 13.32 -0.42
N VAL A 276 20.91 12.10 -0.47
CA VAL A 276 21.48 11.43 0.69
C VAL A 276 22.64 10.52 0.27
N GLY A 277 23.74 10.60 1.03
CA GLY A 277 24.88 9.70 0.88
C GLY A 277 24.81 8.48 1.81
N ILE A 278 25.61 7.44 1.54
CA ILE A 278 25.63 6.19 2.31
C ILE A 278 25.91 6.43 3.80
N HIS A 279 26.81 7.36 4.13
CA HIS A 279 27.20 7.62 5.52
C HIS A 279 26.05 8.16 6.38
N ALA A 280 25.14 8.94 5.81
CA ALA A 280 24.00 9.48 6.54
C ALA A 280 23.03 8.39 7.00
N LEU A 281 23.00 7.24 6.34
CA LEU A 281 22.11 6.12 6.70
C LEU A 281 22.40 5.54 8.10
N ARG A 282 23.53 5.84 8.71
CA ARG A 282 23.87 5.38 10.07
C ARG A 282 22.94 5.95 11.14
N GLU A 283 22.24 7.03 10.85
CA GLU A 283 21.32 7.73 11.76
C GLU A 283 20.03 8.09 11.01
N LEU A 284 19.19 7.09 10.72
CA LEU A 284 17.95 7.26 9.95
C LEU A 284 17.00 8.29 10.57
N ASP A 285 16.99 8.41 11.90
CA ASP A 285 16.17 9.42 12.59
C ASP A 285 16.65 10.85 12.29
N CYS A 286 17.95 11.04 12.13
CA CYS A 286 18.57 12.36 11.90
C CYS A 286 18.48 12.81 10.42
N ILE A 287 18.13 11.93 9.50
CA ILE A 287 17.93 12.31 8.10
C ILE A 287 16.68 13.17 8.03
N ALA A 288 16.82 14.44 7.70
CA ALA A 288 15.74 15.40 7.54
C ALA A 288 15.85 16.10 6.17
N PRO A 289 14.74 16.64 5.64
CA PRO A 289 14.78 17.51 4.47
C PRO A 289 15.72 18.68 4.69
N ASP A 290 16.41 19.11 3.64
CA ASP A 290 17.13 20.38 3.65
C ASP A 290 16.15 21.49 3.95
N THR A 291 16.33 22.18 5.07
CA THR A 291 15.48 23.32 5.45
C THR A 291 15.78 24.46 4.47
N ILE A 292 14.90 24.69 3.51
CA ILE A 292 14.96 25.91 2.71
C ILE A 292 14.56 27.04 3.66
N SER A 293 15.56 27.78 4.19
CA SER A 293 15.31 29.04 4.89
C SER A 293 14.77 30.05 3.88
N PHE A 294 13.46 30.32 3.93
CA PHE A 294 12.84 31.42 3.17
C PHE A 294 13.12 32.79 3.78
N PHE A 295 14.07 32.88 4.72
CA PHE A 295 14.48 34.13 5.37
C PHE A 295 16.00 34.34 5.23
N GLU A 296 16.45 34.69 4.05
CA GLU A 296 17.64 35.48 3.80
C GLU A 296 17.30 36.58 2.78
#